data_6e0d184e1e4d02f9503a26365831b5df
#
_entry.id   6e0d184e1e4d02f9503a26365831b5df
#
_cell.length_a   1.000
_cell.length_b   1.000
_cell.length_c   1.000
_cell.angle_alpha   90.00
_cell.angle_beta   90.00
_cell.angle_gamma   90.00
#
_symmetry.space_group_name_H-M   'P 1'
#
loop_
_entity.id
_entity.type
_entity.pdbx_description
1 polymer ?
#
loop_
_entity_poly.entity_id
_entity_poly.type
_entity_poly.pdbx_seq_one_letter_code
_entity_poly.pdbx_strand_id
1 'polypeptide(L)'
;VTTSSVRGEIYDAAGKPLVENTVKQVVAFTRSNKMTAKDLKDISTKLLTYVTVSSPDLTERQMADYYLADPAVYKKTVEALPKDKRFDSDGNQLSEAQLYNNAAESITSDQLNYSEDEKKVIYLFNQLNAVGNFATGNIQTDPLSDTQVAIIASASKELPGISISTSWDRKVLETSLSSIVGSV
;
A
#
# COMPACT_ATOMS: atom_id res chain seq x y z
N VAL A 1 -16.69 -10.13 2.54
CA VAL A 1 -16.26 -9.02 3.40
C VAL A 1 -15.92 -9.63 4.74
N THR A 2 -14.65 -9.87 5.01
CA THR A 2 -14.15 -10.27 6.33
C THR A 2 -14.12 -9.02 7.20
N THR A 3 -15.17 -8.76 7.96
CA THR A 3 -15.11 -7.84 9.08
C THR A 3 -14.26 -8.50 10.16
N SER A 4 -13.11 -7.92 10.49
CA SER A 4 -12.35 -8.37 11.66
C SER A 4 -13.25 -8.19 12.88
N SER A 5 -13.48 -9.28 13.61
CA SER A 5 -14.24 -9.21 14.86
C SER A 5 -13.47 -8.37 15.87
N VAL A 6 -14.21 -7.48 16.53
CA VAL A 6 -13.65 -6.67 17.62
C VAL A 6 -13.24 -7.60 18.77
N ARG A 7 -11.98 -7.50 19.20
CA ARG A 7 -11.53 -8.20 20.41
C ARG A 7 -12.24 -7.58 21.64
N GLY A 8 -12.54 -8.40 22.64
CA GLY A 8 -13.13 -7.93 23.88
C GLY A 8 -12.28 -6.87 24.58
N GLU A 9 -12.94 -5.94 25.27
CA GLU A 9 -12.28 -4.99 26.15
C GLU A 9 -11.78 -5.68 27.41
N ILE A 10 -10.74 -5.13 28.03
CA ILE A 10 -10.15 -5.65 29.27
C ILE A 10 -10.36 -4.60 30.35
N TYR A 11 -10.90 -5.03 31.49
CA TYR A 11 -11.16 -4.19 32.66
C TYR A 11 -10.34 -4.63 33.86
N ASP A 12 -10.05 -3.70 34.75
CA ASP A 12 -9.47 -4.02 36.07
C ASP A 12 -10.57 -4.56 37.04
N ALA A 13 -10.14 -4.94 38.23
CA ALA A 13 -11.04 -5.46 39.26
C ALA A 13 -12.08 -4.41 39.77
N ALA A 14 -11.84 -3.12 39.49
CA ALA A 14 -12.75 -2.02 39.83
C ALA A 14 -13.68 -1.65 38.65
N GLY A 15 -13.59 -2.37 37.50
CA GLY A 15 -14.40 -2.11 36.32
C GLY A 15 -13.88 -0.95 35.47
N LYS A 16 -12.63 -0.48 35.68
CA LYS A 16 -12.01 0.54 34.85
C LYS A 16 -11.42 -0.11 33.60
N PRO A 17 -11.69 0.41 32.38
CA PRO A 17 -11.11 -0.15 31.18
C PRO A 17 -9.59 0.00 31.17
N LEU A 18 -8.89 -1.09 30.91
CA LEU A 18 -7.45 -1.16 30.73
C LEU A 18 -7.07 -1.12 29.25
N VAL A 19 -8.00 -1.54 28.40
CA VAL A 19 -7.87 -1.57 26.95
C VAL A 19 -9.20 -1.12 26.33
N GLU A 20 -9.13 -0.12 25.49
CA GLU A 20 -10.26 0.40 24.72
C GLU A 20 -10.11 0.07 23.23
N ASN A 21 -11.23 -0.19 22.57
CA ASN A 21 -11.30 -0.29 21.13
C ASN A 21 -11.85 1.02 20.57
N THR A 22 -11.05 1.68 19.75
CA THR A 22 -11.48 2.91 19.08
C THR A 22 -11.80 2.59 17.62
N VAL A 23 -13.00 3.00 17.20
CA VAL A 23 -13.42 2.89 15.79
C VAL A 23 -12.77 4.00 14.99
N LYS A 24 -12.17 3.64 13.85
CA LYS A 24 -11.70 4.62 12.87
C LYS A 24 -12.17 4.27 11.47
N GLN A 25 -12.37 5.28 10.66
CA GLN A 25 -12.62 5.10 9.25
C GLN A 25 -11.32 5.11 8.48
N VAL A 26 -11.17 4.18 7.56
CA VAL A 26 -9.96 4.00 6.75
C VAL A 26 -10.32 3.85 5.28
N VAL A 27 -9.38 4.20 4.42
CA VAL A 27 -9.49 3.90 3.00
C VAL A 27 -9.35 2.39 2.81
N ALA A 28 -10.25 1.78 2.06
CA ALA A 28 -10.15 0.41 1.60
C ALA A 28 -10.07 0.37 0.08
N PHE A 29 -9.31 -0.58 -0.45
CA PHE A 29 -9.17 -0.79 -1.87
C PHE A 29 -9.51 -2.23 -2.24
N THR A 30 -10.40 -2.41 -3.21
CA THR A 30 -10.75 -3.70 -3.81
C THR A 30 -10.15 -3.77 -5.22
N ARG A 31 -9.22 -4.69 -5.42
CA ARG A 31 -8.54 -4.84 -6.70
C ARG A 31 -9.35 -5.70 -7.66
N SER A 32 -9.69 -5.15 -8.83
CA SER A 32 -10.22 -5.90 -9.97
C SER A 32 -9.09 -6.60 -10.73
N ASN A 33 -9.35 -7.76 -11.31
CA ASN A 33 -8.40 -8.49 -12.16
C ASN A 33 -7.99 -7.76 -13.45
N LYS A 34 -8.72 -6.72 -13.81
CA LYS A 34 -8.46 -5.91 -15.01
C LYS A 34 -7.55 -4.71 -14.73
N MET A 35 -7.26 -4.41 -13.47
CA MET A 35 -6.43 -3.28 -13.09
C MET A 35 -4.97 -3.57 -13.35
N THR A 36 -4.37 -2.75 -14.21
CA THR A 36 -2.93 -2.78 -14.51
C THR A 36 -2.14 -1.95 -13.49
N ALA A 37 -0.82 -2.11 -13.47
CA ALA A 37 0.04 -1.28 -12.64
C ALA A 37 -0.08 0.23 -12.98
N LYS A 38 -0.32 0.55 -14.25
CA LYS A 38 -0.58 1.93 -14.68
C LYS A 38 -1.88 2.48 -14.06
N ASP A 39 -2.94 1.67 -14.04
CA ASP A 39 -4.21 2.09 -13.40
C ASP A 39 -3.99 2.37 -11.91
N LEU A 40 -3.18 1.55 -11.24
CA LEU A 40 -2.83 1.77 -9.83
C LEU A 40 -2.03 3.07 -9.62
N LYS A 41 -1.14 3.43 -10.55
CA LYS A 41 -0.47 4.75 -10.52
C LYS A 41 -1.46 5.90 -10.60
N ASP A 42 -2.39 5.83 -11.55
CA ASP A 42 -3.40 6.86 -11.76
C ASP A 42 -4.33 6.99 -10.55
N ILE A 43 -4.77 5.86 -9.97
CA ILE A 43 -5.57 5.84 -8.74
C ILE A 43 -4.79 6.45 -7.57
N SER A 44 -3.51 6.09 -7.40
CA SER A 44 -2.66 6.60 -6.31
C SER A 44 -2.48 8.12 -6.40
N THR A 45 -2.24 8.63 -7.60
CA THR A 45 -2.10 10.07 -7.84
C THR A 45 -3.38 10.82 -7.50
N LYS A 46 -4.53 10.31 -7.92
CA LYS A 46 -5.83 10.89 -7.59
C LYS A 46 -6.14 10.77 -6.10
N LEU A 47 -5.89 9.61 -5.50
CA LEU A 47 -6.17 9.38 -4.08
C LEU A 47 -5.40 10.37 -3.19
N LEU A 48 -4.16 10.73 -3.53
CA LEU A 48 -3.38 11.71 -2.77
C LEU A 48 -4.05 13.09 -2.71
N THR A 49 -4.94 13.43 -3.64
CA THR A 49 -5.69 14.70 -3.57
C THR A 49 -6.76 14.70 -2.49
N TYR A 50 -7.15 13.53 -2.00
CA TYR A 50 -8.23 13.35 -1.01
C TYR A 50 -7.72 12.93 0.37
N VAL A 51 -6.51 12.38 0.46
CA VAL A 51 -5.91 11.89 1.72
C VAL A 51 -4.60 12.59 2.01
N THR A 52 -4.15 12.50 3.25
CA THR A 52 -2.84 13.00 3.68
C THR A 52 -1.92 11.84 4.00
N VAL A 53 -0.66 11.94 3.58
CA VAL A 53 0.43 11.03 3.93
C VAL A 53 1.60 11.88 4.40
N SER A 54 1.86 11.90 5.71
CA SER A 54 2.88 12.80 6.29
C SER A 54 4.29 12.25 6.22
N SER A 55 4.46 10.93 6.35
CA SER A 55 5.78 10.30 6.45
C SER A 55 5.81 8.99 5.66
N PRO A 56 5.98 9.07 4.34
CA PRO A 56 6.11 7.86 3.53
C PRO A 56 7.45 7.18 3.82
N ASP A 57 7.41 5.96 4.38
CA ASP A 57 8.57 5.09 4.49
C ASP A 57 8.64 4.21 3.24
N LEU A 58 9.70 4.37 2.45
CA LEU A 58 9.87 3.71 1.15
C LEU A 58 11.25 3.08 1.04
N THR A 59 11.27 1.83 0.62
CA THR A 59 12.50 1.15 0.20
C THR A 59 12.84 1.48 -1.25
N GLU A 60 14.10 1.33 -1.65
CA GLU A 60 14.51 1.48 -3.05
C GLU A 60 13.74 0.52 -3.96
N ARG A 61 13.46 -0.71 -3.50
CA ARG A 61 12.67 -1.68 -4.26
C ARG A 61 11.26 -1.17 -4.54
N GLN A 62 10.60 -0.56 -3.58
CA GLN A 62 9.27 0.00 -3.77
C GLN A 62 9.27 1.16 -4.77
N MET A 63 10.32 1.98 -4.78
CA MET A 63 10.50 3.03 -5.78
C MET A 63 10.78 2.45 -7.17
N ALA A 64 11.58 1.39 -7.27
CA ALA A 64 11.83 0.68 -8.52
C ALA A 64 10.56 0.00 -9.07
N ASP A 65 9.73 -0.60 -8.22
CA ASP A 65 8.45 -1.19 -8.62
C ASP A 65 7.49 -0.13 -9.22
N TYR A 66 7.48 1.07 -8.63
CA TYR A 66 6.73 2.19 -9.21
C TYR A 66 7.30 2.65 -10.54
N TYR A 67 8.63 2.74 -10.67
CA TYR A 67 9.31 3.12 -11.91
C TYR A 67 8.98 2.14 -13.04
N LEU A 68 9.03 0.85 -12.77
CA LEU A 68 8.75 -0.23 -13.72
C LEU A 68 7.26 -0.49 -13.98
N ALA A 69 6.36 0.19 -13.29
CA ALA A 69 4.92 0.02 -13.47
C ALA A 69 4.41 0.48 -14.86
N ASP A 70 5.19 1.32 -15.56
CA ASP A 70 4.91 1.65 -16.96
C ASP A 70 5.47 0.54 -17.87
N PRO A 71 4.62 -0.12 -18.68
CA PRO A 71 5.05 -1.21 -19.55
C PRO A 71 6.14 -0.83 -20.56
N ALA A 72 6.13 0.43 -21.03
CA ALA A 72 7.15 0.91 -21.98
C ALA A 72 8.50 1.09 -21.29
N VAL A 73 8.50 1.59 -20.06
CA VAL A 73 9.70 1.73 -19.23
C VAL A 73 10.24 0.34 -18.88
N TYR A 74 9.39 -0.58 -18.42
CA TYR A 74 9.78 -1.96 -18.12
C TYR A 74 10.45 -2.64 -19.33
N LYS A 75 9.78 -2.61 -20.49
CA LYS A 75 10.31 -3.19 -21.73
C LYS A 75 11.70 -2.64 -22.07
N LYS A 76 11.84 -1.30 -22.05
CA LYS A 76 13.11 -0.63 -22.33
C LYS A 76 14.20 -1.02 -21.32
N THR A 77 13.85 -1.13 -20.05
CA THR A 77 14.79 -1.55 -18.99
C THR A 77 15.27 -2.98 -19.22
N VAL A 78 14.36 -3.92 -19.52
CA VAL A 78 14.71 -5.31 -19.82
C VAL A 78 15.59 -5.41 -21.06
N GLU A 79 15.28 -4.66 -22.13
CA GLU A 79 16.09 -4.64 -23.35
C GLU A 79 17.52 -4.11 -23.12
N ALA A 80 17.70 -3.22 -22.15
CA ALA A 80 19.01 -2.67 -21.77
C ALA A 80 19.82 -3.59 -20.85
N LEU A 81 19.22 -4.64 -20.27
CA LEU A 81 19.95 -5.59 -19.42
C LEU A 81 21.03 -6.34 -20.19
N PRO A 82 22.15 -6.67 -19.55
CA PRO A 82 23.17 -7.57 -20.09
C PRO A 82 22.58 -8.92 -20.50
N LYS A 83 23.23 -9.62 -21.43
CA LYS A 83 22.71 -10.87 -22.00
C LYS A 83 22.51 -11.96 -20.94
N ASP A 84 23.45 -12.08 -20.01
CA ASP A 84 23.40 -13.02 -18.87
C ASP A 84 22.28 -12.74 -17.86
N LYS A 85 21.72 -11.52 -17.88
CA LYS A 85 20.56 -11.12 -17.08
C LYS A 85 19.22 -11.27 -17.81
N ARG A 86 19.26 -11.69 -19.08
CA ARG A 86 18.08 -11.95 -19.90
C ARG A 86 17.93 -13.40 -20.32
N PHE A 87 19.03 -14.11 -20.44
CA PHE A 87 19.09 -15.49 -20.94
C PHE A 87 19.90 -16.39 -20.00
N ASP A 88 19.55 -17.64 -19.93
CA ASP A 88 20.30 -18.67 -19.21
C ASP A 88 21.53 -19.16 -20.01
N SER A 89 22.30 -20.11 -19.45
CA SER A 89 23.47 -20.72 -20.10
C SER A 89 23.15 -21.45 -21.41
N ASP A 90 21.92 -21.89 -21.56
CA ASP A 90 21.46 -22.65 -22.74
C ASP A 90 20.86 -21.71 -23.81
N GLY A 91 20.84 -20.41 -23.54
CA GLY A 91 20.32 -19.38 -24.43
C GLY A 91 18.80 -19.20 -24.40
N ASN A 92 18.12 -19.81 -23.44
CA ASN A 92 16.69 -19.58 -23.23
C ASN A 92 16.46 -18.30 -22.45
N GLN A 93 15.37 -17.61 -22.75
CA GLN A 93 14.98 -16.43 -22.01
C GLN A 93 14.64 -16.79 -20.55
N LEU A 94 15.12 -15.98 -19.61
CA LEU A 94 14.76 -16.10 -18.19
C LEU A 94 13.26 -15.93 -17.99
N SER A 95 12.73 -16.47 -16.91
CA SER A 95 11.32 -16.29 -16.53
C SER A 95 10.98 -14.82 -16.30
N GLU A 96 9.72 -14.44 -16.49
CA GLU A 96 9.23 -13.09 -16.24
C GLU A 96 9.60 -12.58 -14.83
N ALA A 97 9.51 -13.44 -13.81
CA ALA A 97 9.88 -13.09 -12.45
C ALA A 97 11.38 -12.76 -12.31
N GLN A 98 12.25 -13.53 -12.98
CA GLN A 98 13.69 -13.29 -12.99
C GLN A 98 14.04 -12.01 -13.77
N LEU A 99 13.43 -11.81 -14.94
CA LEU A 99 13.59 -10.60 -15.74
C LEU A 99 13.15 -9.36 -14.95
N TYR A 100 12.01 -9.43 -14.27
CA TYR A 100 11.51 -8.33 -13.44
C TYR A 100 12.48 -8.01 -12.29
N ASN A 101 12.98 -9.02 -11.59
CA ASN A 101 13.93 -8.82 -10.51
C ASN A 101 15.24 -8.20 -11.02
N ASN A 102 15.79 -8.72 -12.13
CA ASN A 102 16.99 -8.17 -12.74
C ASN A 102 16.78 -6.73 -13.23
N ALA A 103 15.61 -6.42 -13.78
CA ALA A 103 15.25 -5.07 -14.19
C ALA A 103 15.17 -4.14 -12.95
N ALA A 104 14.52 -4.56 -11.87
CA ALA A 104 14.41 -3.76 -10.65
C ALA A 104 15.78 -3.50 -9.99
N GLU A 105 16.67 -4.49 -9.97
CA GLU A 105 18.04 -4.36 -9.47
C GLU A 105 18.94 -3.46 -10.36
N SER A 106 18.59 -3.31 -11.63
CA SER A 106 19.35 -2.48 -12.56
C SER A 106 19.04 -0.98 -12.46
N ILE A 107 17.97 -0.61 -11.75
CA ILE A 107 17.58 0.79 -11.57
C ILE A 107 18.57 1.49 -10.66
N THR A 108 19.06 2.63 -11.10
CA THR A 108 20.06 3.43 -10.38
C THR A 108 19.37 4.44 -9.44
N SER A 109 20.08 4.87 -8.40
CA SER A 109 19.59 5.89 -7.47
C SER A 109 19.18 7.20 -8.16
N ASP A 110 19.87 7.56 -9.25
CA ASP A 110 19.55 8.76 -10.05
C ASP A 110 18.19 8.65 -10.72
N GLN A 111 17.78 7.43 -11.12
CA GLN A 111 16.44 7.16 -11.68
C GLN A 111 15.34 7.16 -10.61
N LEU A 112 15.70 6.98 -9.35
CA LEU A 112 14.81 6.96 -8.19
C LEU A 112 14.79 8.29 -7.42
N ASN A 113 15.30 9.37 -8.01
CA ASN A 113 15.31 10.69 -7.38
C ASN A 113 13.92 11.34 -7.47
N TYR A 114 13.00 10.89 -6.63
CA TYR A 114 11.64 11.38 -6.52
C TYR A 114 11.52 12.52 -5.51
N SER A 115 10.69 13.50 -5.81
CA SER A 115 10.29 14.55 -4.86
C SER A 115 9.48 13.97 -3.68
N GLU A 116 9.33 14.73 -2.61
CA GLU A 116 8.55 14.29 -1.45
C GLU A 116 7.08 14.01 -1.80
N ASP A 117 6.48 14.79 -2.71
CA ASP A 117 5.10 14.53 -3.14
C ASP A 117 4.99 13.28 -4.02
N GLU A 118 5.97 13.03 -4.89
CA GLU A 118 6.03 11.78 -5.64
C GLU A 118 6.21 10.58 -4.72
N LYS A 119 7.02 10.67 -3.66
CA LYS A 119 7.17 9.61 -2.66
C LYS A 119 5.84 9.27 -1.97
N LYS A 120 4.98 10.25 -1.70
CA LYS A 120 3.64 10.00 -1.15
C LYS A 120 2.77 9.22 -2.14
N VAL A 121 2.82 9.55 -3.44
CA VAL A 121 2.13 8.78 -4.48
C VAL A 121 2.66 7.34 -4.54
N ILE A 122 3.99 7.18 -4.52
CA ILE A 122 4.65 5.87 -4.56
C ILE A 122 4.25 5.02 -3.33
N TYR A 123 4.16 5.63 -2.17
CA TYR A 123 3.70 4.97 -0.94
C TYR A 123 2.28 4.41 -1.11
N LEU A 124 1.35 5.20 -1.61
CA LEU A 124 -0.01 4.75 -1.90
C LEU A 124 -0.03 3.66 -2.98
N PHE A 125 0.73 3.85 -4.06
CA PHE A 125 0.85 2.87 -5.14
C PHE A 125 1.29 1.50 -4.62
N ASN A 126 2.31 1.44 -3.78
CA ASN A 126 2.81 0.16 -3.24
C ASN A 126 1.76 -0.54 -2.39
N GLN A 127 0.99 0.19 -1.61
CA GLN A 127 -0.10 -0.38 -0.84
C GLN A 127 -1.22 -0.95 -1.75
N LEU A 128 -1.62 -0.20 -2.78
CA LEU A 128 -2.59 -0.70 -3.76
C LEU A 128 -2.05 -1.93 -4.50
N ASN A 129 -0.78 -1.91 -4.87
CA ASN A 129 -0.14 -3.02 -5.57
C ASN A 129 0.02 -4.29 -4.73
N ALA A 130 0.13 -4.16 -3.40
CA ALA A 130 0.18 -5.28 -2.47
C ALA A 130 -1.17 -6.00 -2.32
N VAL A 131 -2.28 -5.36 -2.69
CA VAL A 131 -3.60 -6.00 -2.66
C VAL A 131 -3.72 -7.01 -3.80
N GLY A 132 -3.97 -8.27 -3.46
CA GLY A 132 -4.16 -9.33 -4.45
C GLY A 132 -5.41 -9.13 -5.31
N ASN A 133 -5.42 -9.75 -6.49
CA ASN A 133 -6.59 -9.72 -7.37
C ASN A 133 -7.84 -10.25 -6.64
N PHE A 134 -8.96 -9.57 -6.80
CA PHE A 134 -10.25 -9.84 -6.14
C PHE A 134 -10.22 -9.71 -4.61
N ALA A 135 -9.12 -9.27 -4.02
CA ALA A 135 -9.01 -9.01 -2.60
C ALA A 135 -9.37 -7.56 -2.27
N THR A 136 -9.69 -7.33 -1.00
CA THR A 136 -9.85 -6.00 -0.42
C THR A 136 -8.80 -5.83 0.68
N GLY A 137 -8.09 -4.72 0.66
CA GLY A 137 -7.11 -4.34 1.67
C GLY A 137 -7.33 -2.93 2.18
N ASN A 138 -6.94 -2.67 3.41
CA ASN A 138 -6.93 -1.31 3.97
C ASN A 138 -5.68 -0.58 3.52
N ILE A 139 -5.85 0.67 3.14
CA ILE A 139 -4.76 1.57 2.71
C ILE A 139 -4.44 2.50 3.87
N GLN A 140 -3.20 2.50 4.30
CA GLN A 140 -2.73 3.35 5.38
C GLN A 140 -2.52 4.78 4.91
N THR A 141 -3.12 5.70 5.62
CA THR A 141 -3.00 7.15 5.44
C THR A 141 -2.93 7.79 6.81
N ASP A 142 -2.70 9.09 6.87
CA ASP A 142 -2.98 9.84 8.09
C ASP A 142 -4.47 9.70 8.46
N PRO A 143 -4.85 9.93 9.73
CA PRO A 143 -6.24 9.86 10.15
C PRO A 143 -7.15 10.70 9.26
N LEU A 144 -8.26 10.10 8.79
CA LEU A 144 -9.22 10.79 7.93
C LEU A 144 -10.14 11.70 8.75
N SER A 145 -10.35 12.93 8.27
CA SER A 145 -11.42 13.80 8.76
C SER A 145 -12.76 13.37 8.19
N ASP A 146 -13.85 13.77 8.86
CA ASP A 146 -15.22 13.51 8.38
C ASP A 146 -15.45 14.07 6.97
N THR A 147 -14.84 15.22 6.66
CA THR A 147 -14.88 15.83 5.32
C THR A 147 -14.18 14.96 4.29
N GLN A 148 -13.00 14.44 4.59
CA GLN A 148 -12.28 13.54 3.68
C GLN A 148 -13.07 12.24 3.44
N VAL A 149 -13.66 11.67 4.50
CA VAL A 149 -14.51 10.48 4.39
C VAL A 149 -15.68 10.73 3.43
N ALA A 150 -16.39 11.85 3.60
CA ALA A 150 -17.54 12.20 2.75
C ALA A 150 -17.14 12.41 1.28
N ILE A 151 -16.00 13.09 1.05
CA ILE A 151 -15.48 13.35 -0.30
C ILE A 151 -15.08 12.03 -0.98
N ILE A 152 -14.33 11.18 -0.31
CA ILE A 152 -13.89 9.88 -0.85
C ILE A 152 -15.09 8.99 -1.17
N ALA A 153 -16.09 8.95 -0.28
CA ALA A 153 -17.32 8.18 -0.51
C ALA A 153 -18.07 8.66 -1.75
N SER A 154 -18.05 9.96 -2.06
CA SER A 154 -18.69 10.53 -3.24
C SER A 154 -17.87 10.40 -4.52
N ALA A 155 -16.55 10.24 -4.42
CA ALA A 155 -15.61 10.18 -5.54
C ALA A 155 -15.45 8.78 -6.17
N SER A 156 -16.35 7.85 -5.92
CA SER A 156 -16.26 6.44 -6.35
C SER A 156 -16.08 6.24 -7.86
N LYS A 157 -16.53 7.18 -8.68
CA LYS A 157 -16.34 7.13 -10.14
C LYS A 157 -14.92 7.48 -10.58
N GLU A 158 -14.24 8.33 -9.82
CA GLU A 158 -12.88 8.79 -10.11
C GLU A 158 -11.82 7.92 -9.46
N LEU A 159 -12.21 7.15 -8.44
CA LEU A 159 -11.36 6.29 -7.62
C LEU A 159 -11.85 4.82 -7.70
N PRO A 160 -11.65 4.14 -8.84
CA PRO A 160 -12.11 2.75 -9.01
C PRO A 160 -11.55 1.84 -7.92
N GLY A 161 -12.42 1.07 -7.27
CA GLY A 161 -12.05 0.14 -6.21
C GLY A 161 -11.82 0.76 -4.84
N ILE A 162 -11.74 2.09 -4.72
CA ILE A 162 -11.59 2.79 -3.45
C ILE A 162 -12.95 2.91 -2.76
N SER A 163 -12.97 2.66 -1.46
CA SER A 163 -14.13 2.80 -0.59
C SER A 163 -13.67 3.20 0.82
N ILE A 164 -14.63 3.56 1.66
CA ILE A 164 -14.39 3.76 3.10
C ILE A 164 -14.79 2.48 3.83
N SER A 165 -13.94 2.04 4.73
CA SER A 165 -14.17 0.90 5.61
C SER A 165 -13.98 1.32 7.06
N THR A 166 -14.53 0.51 7.96
CA THR A 166 -14.34 0.68 9.40
C THR A 166 -13.20 -0.22 9.87
N SER A 167 -12.27 0.36 10.60
CA SER A 167 -11.19 -0.36 11.27
C SER A 167 -11.25 -0.10 12.78
N TRP A 168 -10.59 -0.96 13.54
CA TRP A 168 -10.54 -0.88 14.98
C TRP A 168 -9.11 -0.75 15.44
N ASP A 169 -8.80 0.31 16.21
CA ASP A 169 -7.57 0.44 16.94
C ASP A 169 -7.77 0.02 18.37
N ARG A 170 -6.83 -0.72 18.91
CA ARG A 170 -6.80 -1.14 20.28
C ARG A 170 -5.78 -0.30 21.05
N LYS A 171 -6.25 0.49 21.99
CA LYS A 171 -5.40 1.33 22.83
C LYS A 171 -5.28 0.72 24.22
N VAL A 172 -4.04 0.41 24.62
CA VAL A 172 -3.72 0.08 26.01
C VAL A 172 -3.63 1.36 26.80
N LEU A 173 -4.47 1.52 27.81
CA LEU A 173 -4.55 2.74 28.62
C LEU A 173 -3.46 2.80 29.70
N GLU A 174 -2.92 1.62 30.12
CA GLU A 174 -1.83 1.54 31.08
C GLU A 174 -0.65 0.77 30.48
N THR A 175 0.47 1.45 30.30
CA THR A 175 1.69 0.88 29.67
C THR A 175 2.33 -0.24 30.46
N SER A 176 2.10 -0.33 31.78
CA SER A 176 2.58 -1.43 32.64
C SER A 176 1.96 -2.79 32.30
N LEU A 177 0.87 -2.81 31.54
CA LEU A 177 0.14 -4.02 31.16
C LEU A 177 0.46 -4.53 29.76
N SER A 178 1.31 -3.83 29.00
CA SER A 178 1.65 -4.21 27.62
C SER A 178 2.22 -5.63 27.49
N SER A 179 2.95 -6.10 28.51
CA SER A 179 3.49 -7.47 28.54
C SER A 179 2.42 -8.55 28.80
N ILE A 180 1.29 -8.18 29.40
CA ILE A 180 0.18 -9.09 29.71
C ILE A 180 -0.82 -9.13 28.54
N VAL A 181 -1.05 -7.98 27.91
CA VAL A 181 -2.04 -7.81 26.82
C VAL A 181 -1.47 -8.21 25.45
N GLY A 182 -0.15 -8.33 25.35
CA GLY A 182 0.56 -8.59 24.09
C GLY A 182 0.74 -7.31 23.25
N SER A 183 1.45 -7.43 22.13
CA SER A 183 1.62 -6.30 21.20
C SER A 183 0.28 -5.93 20.57
N VAL A 184 0.00 -4.66 20.58
CA VAL A 184 -1.19 -4.04 19.98
C VAL A 184 -0.83 -3.53 18.60
#